data_72aa95773f9a486a14f54ccf2fa5af85
#
_entry.id   72aa95773f9a486a14f54ccf2fa5af85
#
_cell.length_a   1.000
_cell.length_b   1.000
_cell.length_c   1.000
_cell.angle_alpha   90.00
_cell.angle_beta   90.00
_cell.angle_gamma   90.00
#
_symmetry.space_group_name_H-M   'P 1'
#
loop_
_entity.id
_entity.type
_entity.pdbx_description
1 polymer ?
#
loop_
_entity_poly.entity_id
_entity_poly.type
_entity_poly.pdbx_seq_one_letter_code
_entity_poly.pdbx_strand_id
1 'polypeptide(L)'
;LNETADLAIHSAKDMPAQSTDGLEHIYFIEDSPRKISDLLIFKKGQEAIFNKDMKLGTSSLRRQMQAKFHLSSNNIYPLNGNIDTRLKKLNDGLYDCIILAEAGLSRLNNLLKDQNYIKLRYITCSGQGALAVQWKKGGKAEKFIQSSKVAAQSNDLNTEIQMERELLRKLGANCNSAISLHALNGTLNGEIYGKEKFIAFSGSDIDQIFEDIKSNEGLRLLHEHN
;
A
#
# COMPACT_ATOMS: atom_id res chain seq x y z
N LEU A 1 -16.97 -18.96 8.39
CA LEU A 1 -17.86 -17.85 8.78
C LEU A 1 -18.64 -18.27 10.04
N ASN A 2 -18.00 -18.11 11.17
CA ASN A 2 -18.54 -18.64 12.46
C ASN A 2 -19.55 -17.68 13.13
N GLU A 3 -20.07 -16.68 12.39
CA GLU A 3 -21.05 -15.67 12.88
C GLU A 3 -20.63 -14.93 14.17
N THR A 4 -19.34 -14.83 14.41
CA THR A 4 -18.78 -14.09 15.55
C THR A 4 -18.72 -12.58 15.32
N ALA A 5 -18.88 -12.14 14.09
CA ALA A 5 -18.94 -10.73 13.68
C ALA A 5 -19.87 -10.59 12.47
N ASP A 6 -20.64 -9.50 12.41
CA ASP A 6 -21.53 -9.18 11.29
C ASP A 6 -20.77 -8.47 10.15
N LEU A 7 -19.71 -7.73 10.48
CA LEU A 7 -18.83 -7.05 9.52
C LEU A 7 -17.38 -7.01 10.02
N ALA A 8 -16.45 -6.82 9.10
CA ALA A 8 -15.04 -6.61 9.39
C ALA A 8 -14.52 -5.36 8.67
N ILE A 9 -13.65 -4.60 9.34
CA ILE A 9 -12.98 -3.43 8.74
C ILE A 9 -11.50 -3.75 8.58
N HIS A 10 -10.97 -3.52 7.38
CA HIS A 10 -9.59 -3.81 7.01
C HIS A 10 -8.92 -2.56 6.42
N SER A 11 -7.59 -2.47 6.55
CA SER A 11 -6.82 -1.68 5.59
C SER A 11 -6.96 -2.33 4.22
N ALA A 12 -7.40 -1.59 3.21
CA ALA A 12 -7.63 -2.16 1.89
C ALA A 12 -6.38 -2.82 1.30
N LYS A 13 -5.19 -2.26 1.54
CA LYS A 13 -3.91 -2.81 1.08
C LYS A 13 -3.57 -4.20 1.65
N ASP A 14 -4.12 -4.55 2.80
CA ASP A 14 -3.83 -5.81 3.51
C ASP A 14 -4.84 -6.92 3.14
N MET A 15 -5.87 -6.59 2.35
CA MET A 15 -6.82 -7.56 1.83
C MET A 15 -6.22 -8.37 0.66
N PRO A 16 -6.55 -9.68 0.54
CA PRO A 16 -6.18 -10.47 -0.64
C PRO A 16 -6.69 -9.83 -1.94
N ALA A 17 -5.94 -9.98 -3.04
CA ALA A 17 -6.41 -9.55 -4.35
C ALA A 17 -7.60 -10.40 -4.85
N GLN A 18 -7.67 -11.67 -4.43
CA GLN A 18 -8.79 -12.57 -4.73
C GLN A 18 -9.93 -12.35 -3.73
N SER A 19 -11.16 -12.37 -4.25
CA SER A 19 -12.37 -12.34 -3.45
C SER A 19 -12.55 -13.69 -2.74
N THR A 20 -13.12 -13.65 -1.53
CA THR A 20 -13.50 -14.85 -0.78
C THR A 20 -14.97 -15.15 -1.04
N ASP A 21 -15.28 -16.37 -1.45
CA ASP A 21 -16.67 -16.78 -1.70
C ASP A 21 -17.56 -16.56 -0.48
N GLY A 22 -18.76 -16.03 -0.73
CA GLY A 22 -19.74 -15.72 0.31
C GLY A 22 -19.45 -14.45 1.10
N LEU A 23 -18.40 -13.70 0.77
CA LEU A 23 -18.11 -12.38 1.33
C LEU A 23 -18.21 -11.30 0.25
N GLU A 24 -18.75 -10.16 0.65
CA GLU A 24 -18.78 -8.93 -0.15
C GLU A 24 -17.99 -7.85 0.58
N HIS A 25 -17.53 -6.85 -0.14
CA HIS A 25 -16.82 -5.71 0.43
C HIS A 25 -16.97 -4.46 -0.42
N ILE A 26 -16.81 -3.31 0.22
CA ILE A 26 -16.66 -2.00 -0.43
C ILE A 26 -15.47 -1.26 0.14
N TYR A 27 -14.89 -0.38 -0.65
CA TYR A 27 -13.79 0.49 -0.21
C TYR A 27 -14.30 1.88 0.12
N PHE A 28 -13.68 2.51 1.12
CA PHE A 28 -13.96 3.89 1.50
C PHE A 28 -12.69 4.59 1.98
N ILE A 29 -12.74 5.91 2.02
CA ILE A 29 -11.71 6.77 2.61
C ILE A 29 -12.32 7.58 3.75
N GLU A 30 -11.53 7.84 4.79
CA GLU A 30 -11.96 8.69 5.92
C GLU A 30 -11.89 10.15 5.55
N ASP A 31 -10.81 10.54 4.85
CA ASP A 31 -10.55 11.91 4.41
C ASP A 31 -10.33 11.94 2.90
N SER A 32 -10.95 12.88 2.20
CA SER A 32 -10.65 13.20 0.81
C SER A 32 -9.59 14.31 0.74
N PRO A 33 -8.58 14.20 -0.13
CA PRO A 33 -8.32 13.09 -1.05
C PRO A 33 -7.67 11.87 -0.38
N ARG A 34 -7.69 10.71 -1.07
CA ARG A 34 -7.03 9.47 -0.65
C ARG A 34 -5.55 9.69 -0.34
N LYS A 35 -5.12 9.39 0.89
CA LYS A 35 -3.73 9.53 1.35
C LYS A 35 -2.89 8.34 0.91
N ILE A 36 -2.37 8.36 -0.30
CA ILE A 36 -1.64 7.24 -0.90
C ILE A 36 -0.15 7.23 -0.60
N SER A 37 0.42 8.33 -0.10
CA SER A 37 1.87 8.49 0.02
C SER A 37 2.49 7.63 1.12
N ASP A 38 3.77 7.33 0.97
CA ASP A 38 4.66 6.88 2.03
C ASP A 38 5.45 8.07 2.58
N LEU A 39 5.73 8.05 3.88
CA LEU A 39 6.57 9.03 4.56
C LEU A 39 7.88 8.36 4.98
N LEU A 40 9.01 8.99 4.64
CA LEU A 40 10.33 8.69 5.20
C LEU A 40 10.49 9.54 6.46
N ILE A 41 10.47 8.89 7.61
CA ILE A 41 10.42 9.51 8.93
C ILE A 41 11.79 9.38 9.58
N PHE A 42 12.30 10.48 10.12
CA PHE A 42 13.58 10.54 10.78
C PHE A 42 13.43 10.45 12.30
N LYS A 43 14.52 10.09 12.98
CA LYS A 43 14.59 10.07 14.44
C LYS A 43 14.23 11.46 14.99
N LYS A 44 13.58 11.51 16.16
CA LYS A 44 13.22 12.75 16.85
C LYS A 44 14.44 13.68 17.03
N GLY A 45 14.28 14.94 16.66
CA GLY A 45 15.34 15.96 16.72
C GLY A 45 16.34 15.92 15.55
N GLN A 46 16.21 14.96 14.61
CA GLN A 46 17.03 14.89 13.40
C GLN A 46 16.36 15.66 12.25
N GLU A 47 17.15 16.37 11.45
CA GLU A 47 16.66 17.02 10.24
C GLU A 47 16.17 16.01 9.20
N ALA A 48 15.19 16.42 8.37
CA ALA A 48 14.67 15.60 7.28
C ALA A 48 15.58 15.64 6.05
N ILE A 49 16.82 15.21 6.22
CA ILE A 49 17.82 15.11 5.16
C ILE A 49 18.26 13.65 5.07
N PHE A 50 17.92 13.00 3.94
CA PHE A 50 18.28 11.61 3.71
C PHE A 50 19.71 11.49 3.15
N ASN A 51 20.45 10.52 3.68
CA ASN A 51 21.72 10.05 3.15
C ASN A 51 21.61 8.54 2.87
N LYS A 52 22.15 8.08 1.75
CA LYS A 52 22.11 6.68 1.31
C LYS A 52 22.70 5.67 2.31
N ASP A 53 23.62 6.12 3.17
CA ASP A 53 24.30 5.31 4.18
C ASP A 53 23.50 5.19 5.49
N MET A 54 22.41 5.93 5.63
CA MET A 54 21.49 5.84 6.77
C MET A 54 20.89 4.46 6.90
N LYS A 55 20.77 3.98 8.15
CA LYS A 55 20.10 2.73 8.49
C LYS A 55 18.59 2.89 8.34
N LEU A 56 18.04 2.40 7.22
CA LEU A 56 16.63 2.52 6.86
C LEU A 56 15.85 1.29 7.31
N GLY A 57 14.75 1.50 8.04
CA GLY A 57 13.88 0.43 8.53
C GLY A 57 12.62 0.24 7.67
N THR A 58 12.47 -0.96 7.08
CA THR A 58 11.22 -1.40 6.44
C THR A 58 11.21 -2.92 6.23
N SER A 59 10.05 -3.58 6.43
CA SER A 59 9.86 -4.99 6.09
C SER A 59 9.06 -5.20 4.80
N SER A 60 8.62 -4.12 4.13
CA SER A 60 7.93 -4.20 2.86
C SER A 60 8.93 -4.35 1.72
N LEU A 61 8.86 -5.47 0.98
CA LEU A 61 9.73 -5.72 -0.17
C LEU A 61 9.65 -4.60 -1.21
N ARG A 62 8.44 -4.14 -1.53
CA ARG A 62 8.23 -2.97 -2.40
C ARG A 62 9.04 -1.75 -1.94
N ARG A 63 8.94 -1.38 -0.65
CA ARG A 63 9.67 -0.22 -0.10
C ARG A 63 11.17 -0.42 -0.07
N GLN A 64 11.65 -1.66 0.15
CA GLN A 64 13.06 -2.00 0.05
C GLN A 64 13.58 -1.74 -1.36
N MET A 65 12.86 -2.21 -2.38
CA MET A 65 13.23 -1.99 -3.77
C MET A 65 13.16 -0.52 -4.17
N GLN A 66 12.12 0.18 -3.77
CA GLN A 66 12.01 1.64 -3.98
C GLN A 66 13.17 2.41 -3.33
N ALA A 67 13.54 2.05 -2.10
CA ALA A 67 14.69 2.66 -1.43
C ALA A 67 16.01 2.34 -2.16
N LYS A 68 16.19 1.11 -2.65
CA LYS A 68 17.34 0.73 -3.47
C LYS A 68 17.42 1.57 -4.75
N PHE A 69 16.34 1.62 -5.54
CA PHE A 69 16.38 2.21 -6.88
C PHE A 69 16.21 3.74 -6.89
N HIS A 70 15.37 4.29 -6.03
CA HIS A 70 15.04 5.73 -6.06
C HIS A 70 15.78 6.55 -5.00
N LEU A 71 16.25 5.92 -3.91
CA LEU A 71 17.06 6.59 -2.88
C LEU A 71 18.53 6.15 -2.89
N SER A 72 18.90 5.19 -3.75
CA SER A 72 20.25 4.58 -3.76
C SER A 72 20.66 4.00 -2.41
N SER A 73 19.69 3.61 -1.56
CA SER A 73 19.94 3.05 -0.25
C SER A 73 20.26 1.56 -0.34
N ASN A 74 21.38 1.15 0.25
CA ASN A 74 21.76 -0.26 0.39
C ASN A 74 21.77 -0.72 1.86
N ASN A 75 21.49 0.20 2.80
CA ASN A 75 21.55 -0.06 4.24
C ASN A 75 20.14 -0.24 4.82
N ILE A 76 19.42 -1.27 4.34
CA ILE A 76 18.00 -1.49 4.62
C ILE A 76 17.83 -2.68 5.57
N TYR A 77 17.06 -2.51 6.64
CA TYR A 77 16.84 -3.50 7.67
C TYR A 77 15.35 -3.76 7.92
N PRO A 78 14.99 -5.00 8.33
CA PRO A 78 13.61 -5.35 8.64
C PRO A 78 13.09 -4.55 9.85
N LEU A 79 11.87 -4.01 9.72
CA LEU A 79 11.18 -3.25 10.75
C LEU A 79 9.77 -3.82 10.95
N ASN A 80 9.56 -4.56 12.04
CA ASN A 80 8.31 -5.19 12.41
C ASN A 80 7.66 -4.52 13.62
N GLY A 81 6.35 -4.74 13.77
CA GLY A 81 5.50 -4.19 14.83
C GLY A 81 4.42 -3.27 14.30
N ASN A 82 3.55 -2.79 15.18
CA ASN A 82 2.59 -1.72 14.88
C ASN A 82 3.31 -0.37 14.76
N ILE A 83 2.57 0.69 14.41
CA ILE A 83 3.13 2.03 14.18
C ILE A 83 3.88 2.54 15.41
N ASP A 84 3.28 2.43 16.62
CA ASP A 84 3.90 2.91 17.86
C ASP A 84 5.21 2.17 18.14
N THR A 85 5.24 0.85 17.97
CA THR A 85 6.45 0.03 18.14
C THR A 85 7.55 0.44 17.15
N ARG A 86 7.17 0.73 15.89
CA ARG A 86 8.13 1.13 14.85
C ARG A 86 8.71 2.52 15.14
N LEU A 87 7.87 3.48 15.56
CA LEU A 87 8.31 4.81 15.97
C LEU A 87 9.19 4.76 17.23
N LYS A 88 8.84 3.89 18.20
CA LYS A 88 9.69 3.66 19.36
C LYS A 88 11.05 3.15 18.96
N LYS A 89 11.14 2.11 18.11
CA LYS A 89 12.42 1.57 17.60
C LYS A 89 13.27 2.63 16.89
N LEU A 90 12.63 3.53 16.11
CA LEU A 90 13.30 4.66 15.48
C LEU A 90 13.88 5.61 16.53
N ASN A 91 13.10 6.01 17.53
CA ASN A 91 13.51 6.96 18.56
C ASN A 91 14.56 6.36 19.52
N ASP A 92 14.52 5.05 19.76
CA ASP A 92 15.55 4.31 20.50
C ASP A 92 16.90 4.20 19.72
N GLY A 93 16.94 4.69 18.45
CA GLY A 93 18.16 4.72 17.64
C GLY A 93 18.52 3.41 16.95
N LEU A 94 17.57 2.47 16.85
CA LEU A 94 17.78 1.23 16.09
C LEU A 94 17.84 1.48 14.57
N TYR A 95 17.28 2.61 14.12
CA TYR A 95 17.26 3.09 12.74
C TYR A 95 17.49 4.61 12.71
N ASP A 96 18.04 5.12 11.62
CA ASP A 96 18.16 6.57 11.37
C ASP A 96 16.87 7.11 10.74
N CYS A 97 16.22 6.30 9.91
CA CYS A 97 14.93 6.60 9.30
C CYS A 97 14.12 5.34 9.04
N ILE A 98 12.78 5.50 8.92
CA ILE A 98 11.84 4.41 8.61
C ILE A 98 10.81 4.86 7.58
N ILE A 99 10.21 3.92 6.82
CA ILE A 99 9.14 4.22 5.87
C ILE A 99 7.81 3.70 6.39
N LEU A 100 6.84 4.63 6.56
CA LEU A 100 5.47 4.31 6.96
C LEU A 100 4.45 4.93 5.99
N ALA A 101 3.25 4.35 5.90
CA ALA A 101 2.16 4.92 5.12
C ALA A 101 1.55 6.14 5.81
N GLU A 102 1.38 7.26 5.08
CA GLU A 102 0.76 8.49 5.56
C GLU A 102 -0.62 8.26 6.17
N ALA A 103 -1.47 7.46 5.51
CA ALA A 103 -2.81 7.15 5.98
C ALA A 103 -2.85 6.46 7.35
N GLY A 104 -1.88 5.60 7.66
CA GLY A 104 -1.78 4.96 8.98
C GLY A 104 -1.44 5.95 10.08
N LEU A 105 -0.59 6.92 9.78
CA LEU A 105 -0.15 7.95 10.72
C LEU A 105 -1.21 9.03 10.95
N SER A 106 -1.96 9.40 9.92
CA SER A 106 -3.03 10.41 10.04
C SER A 106 -4.19 9.98 10.93
N ARG A 107 -4.40 8.67 11.11
CA ARG A 107 -5.40 8.11 12.03
C ARG A 107 -4.99 8.16 13.50
N LEU A 108 -3.72 8.34 13.75
CA LEU A 108 -3.13 8.35 15.10
C LEU A 108 -2.68 9.77 15.43
N ASN A 109 -3.57 10.54 16.04
CA ASN A 109 -3.35 11.94 16.37
C ASN A 109 -2.00 12.15 17.11
N ASN A 110 -1.24 13.14 16.65
CA ASN A 110 -0.01 13.63 17.28
C ASN A 110 1.22 12.70 17.27
N LEU A 111 1.22 11.55 16.64
CA LEU A 111 2.39 10.66 16.63
C LEU A 111 3.64 11.27 15.96
N LEU A 112 3.46 12.17 15.01
CA LEU A 112 4.55 12.85 14.30
C LEU A 112 4.80 14.28 14.80
N LYS A 113 4.19 14.71 15.91
CA LYS A 113 4.27 16.10 16.39
C LYS A 113 5.71 16.63 16.50
N ASP A 114 6.65 15.76 16.84
CA ASP A 114 8.04 16.14 17.08
C ASP A 114 9.02 15.42 16.13
N GLN A 115 8.52 14.87 15.02
CA GLN A 115 9.36 14.15 14.05
C GLN A 115 9.34 14.82 12.69
N ASN A 116 10.52 14.95 12.11
CA ASN A 116 10.67 15.41 10.73
C ASN A 116 10.49 14.25 9.78
N TYR A 117 9.92 14.52 8.61
CA TYR A 117 9.73 13.53 7.56
C TYR A 117 9.80 14.12 6.16
N ILE A 118 10.08 13.26 5.17
CA ILE A 118 9.97 13.55 3.75
C ILE A 118 8.78 12.76 3.20
N LYS A 119 7.87 13.43 2.49
CA LYS A 119 6.80 12.77 1.74
C LYS A 119 7.38 12.22 0.44
N LEU A 120 7.42 10.90 0.33
CA LEU A 120 7.93 10.22 -0.86
C LEU A 120 6.91 10.31 -2.01
N ARG A 121 7.39 10.69 -3.19
CA ARG A 121 6.56 10.84 -4.41
C ARG A 121 6.62 9.57 -5.29
N TYR A 122 6.65 8.40 -4.66
CA TYR A 122 6.68 7.12 -5.37
C TYR A 122 5.28 6.52 -5.46
N ILE A 123 5.07 5.69 -6.47
CA ILE A 123 3.87 4.87 -6.58
C ILE A 123 3.86 3.89 -5.39
N THR A 124 2.73 3.76 -4.72
CA THR A 124 2.62 2.92 -3.53
C THR A 124 1.89 1.60 -3.81
N CYS A 125 1.43 0.87 -2.82
CA CYS A 125 0.75 -0.40 -3.05
C CYS A 125 -0.74 -0.20 -3.31
N SER A 126 -1.34 -1.17 -3.99
CA SER A 126 -2.79 -1.25 -4.17
C SER A 126 -3.55 -1.08 -2.86
N GLY A 127 -4.62 -0.33 -2.87
CA GLY A 127 -5.48 -0.08 -1.71
C GLY A 127 -4.87 0.81 -0.63
N GLN A 128 -3.65 1.34 -0.80
CA GLN A 128 -3.07 2.23 0.21
C GLN A 128 -3.90 3.50 0.36
N GLY A 129 -4.15 3.91 1.60
CA GLY A 129 -4.96 5.09 1.91
C GLY A 129 -6.47 4.82 1.98
N ALA A 130 -6.92 3.62 1.67
CA ALA A 130 -8.31 3.21 1.79
C ALA A 130 -8.52 2.16 2.87
N LEU A 131 -9.74 2.12 3.38
CA LEU A 131 -10.28 1.05 4.22
C LEU A 131 -11.25 0.21 3.39
N ALA A 132 -11.52 -1.01 3.85
CA ALA A 132 -12.54 -1.87 3.30
C ALA A 132 -13.48 -2.32 4.42
N VAL A 133 -14.77 -2.28 4.16
CA VAL A 133 -15.78 -2.97 4.97
C VAL A 133 -16.13 -4.26 4.25
N GLN A 134 -16.07 -5.37 4.96
CA GLN A 134 -16.39 -6.69 4.45
C GLN A 134 -17.51 -7.31 5.26
N TRP A 135 -18.46 -7.99 4.62
CA TRP A 135 -19.59 -8.65 5.25
C TRP A 135 -19.96 -9.96 4.55
N LYS A 136 -20.77 -10.80 5.23
CA LYS A 136 -21.32 -12.01 4.65
C LYS A 136 -22.45 -11.63 3.66
N LYS A 137 -22.40 -12.12 2.44
CA LYS A 137 -23.46 -11.95 1.45
C LYS A 137 -24.79 -12.47 1.99
N GLY A 138 -25.87 -11.69 1.87
CA GLY A 138 -27.16 -12.00 2.46
C GLY A 138 -27.21 -11.90 3.99
N GLY A 139 -26.12 -11.42 4.63
CA GLY A 139 -26.02 -11.28 6.08
C GLY A 139 -26.73 -10.02 6.61
N LYS A 140 -26.81 -9.91 7.96
CA LYS A 140 -27.53 -8.81 8.64
C LYS A 140 -26.94 -7.42 8.31
N ALA A 141 -25.63 -7.33 8.13
CA ALA A 141 -24.94 -6.07 7.86
C ALA A 141 -25.19 -5.51 6.44
N GLU A 142 -25.61 -6.33 5.48
CA GLU A 142 -25.73 -5.93 4.08
C GLU A 142 -26.66 -4.73 3.88
N LYS A 143 -27.88 -4.79 4.43
CA LYS A 143 -28.85 -3.68 4.33
C LYS A 143 -28.32 -2.39 4.97
N PHE A 144 -27.65 -2.52 6.12
CA PHE A 144 -27.04 -1.38 6.81
C PHE A 144 -25.92 -0.74 5.93
N ILE A 145 -25.05 -1.55 5.37
CA ILE A 145 -23.97 -1.05 4.51
C ILE A 145 -24.53 -0.37 3.26
N GLN A 146 -25.51 -1.01 2.57
CA GLN A 146 -26.12 -0.45 1.35
C GLN A 146 -26.82 0.88 1.57
N SER A 147 -27.42 1.10 2.75
CA SER A 147 -28.06 2.37 3.12
C SER A 147 -27.10 3.41 3.70
N SER A 148 -25.86 3.06 3.92
CA SER A 148 -24.86 3.92 4.57
C SER A 148 -24.26 4.97 3.61
N LYS A 149 -23.73 6.07 4.19
CA LYS A 149 -22.96 7.06 3.44
C LYS A 149 -21.68 6.46 2.82
N VAL A 150 -21.19 5.36 3.36
CA VAL A 150 -20.01 4.63 2.83
C VAL A 150 -20.32 4.09 1.44
N ALA A 151 -21.51 3.54 1.19
CA ALA A 151 -21.92 3.08 -0.13
C ALA A 151 -22.05 4.23 -1.15
N ALA A 152 -22.52 5.40 -0.72
CA ALA A 152 -22.73 6.55 -1.58
C ALA A 152 -21.42 7.25 -2.02
N GLN A 153 -20.34 7.14 -1.25
CA GLN A 153 -19.05 7.81 -1.52
C GLN A 153 -18.07 6.96 -2.37
N SER A 154 -18.45 5.73 -2.72
CA SER A 154 -17.46 4.71 -3.05
C SER A 154 -17.25 4.43 -4.55
N ASN A 155 -18.03 5.01 -5.48
CA ASN A 155 -18.02 4.55 -6.87
C ASN A 155 -16.65 4.70 -7.56
N ASP A 156 -16.08 5.89 -7.59
CA ASP A 156 -14.79 6.11 -8.27
C ASP A 156 -13.64 5.40 -7.53
N LEU A 157 -13.63 5.49 -6.21
CA LEU A 157 -12.62 4.79 -5.38
C LEU A 157 -12.68 3.27 -5.55
N ASN A 158 -13.89 2.69 -5.60
CA ASN A 158 -14.03 1.25 -5.81
C ASN A 158 -13.53 0.86 -7.20
N THR A 159 -13.85 1.63 -8.23
CA THR A 159 -13.37 1.41 -9.59
C THR A 159 -11.84 1.46 -9.63
N GLU A 160 -11.22 2.47 -9.04
CA GLU A 160 -9.75 2.59 -8.98
C GLU A 160 -9.12 1.39 -8.28
N ILE A 161 -9.59 1.03 -7.09
CA ILE A 161 -9.02 -0.11 -6.34
C ILE A 161 -9.32 -1.44 -7.03
N GLN A 162 -10.45 -1.58 -7.72
CA GLN A 162 -10.74 -2.77 -8.51
C GLN A 162 -9.77 -2.92 -9.68
N MET A 163 -9.46 -1.84 -10.41
CA MET A 163 -8.42 -1.85 -11.44
C MET A 163 -7.06 -2.29 -10.87
N GLU A 164 -6.65 -1.72 -9.73
CA GLU A 164 -5.42 -2.10 -9.05
C GLU A 164 -5.39 -3.60 -8.73
N ARG A 165 -6.47 -4.15 -8.19
CA ARG A 165 -6.56 -5.56 -7.79
C ARG A 165 -6.69 -6.51 -8.95
N GLU A 166 -7.35 -6.11 -10.02
CA GLU A 166 -7.46 -6.91 -11.22
C GLU A 166 -6.09 -7.15 -11.86
N LEU A 167 -5.27 -6.11 -11.98
CA LEU A 167 -3.90 -6.29 -12.47
C LEU A 167 -3.08 -7.18 -11.53
N LEU A 168 -3.17 -7.01 -10.19
CA LEU A 168 -2.50 -7.91 -9.25
C LEU A 168 -2.91 -9.37 -9.44
N ARG A 169 -4.21 -9.63 -9.65
CA ARG A 169 -4.71 -11.00 -9.90
C ARG A 169 -4.15 -11.59 -11.20
N LYS A 170 -4.13 -10.81 -12.28
CA LYS A 170 -3.55 -11.23 -13.58
C LYS A 170 -2.07 -11.56 -13.46
N LEU A 171 -1.33 -10.77 -12.68
CA LEU A 171 0.10 -10.96 -12.42
C LEU A 171 0.40 -12.08 -11.43
N GLY A 172 -0.59 -12.64 -10.72
CA GLY A 172 -0.37 -13.57 -9.62
C GLY A 172 0.36 -12.92 -8.43
N ALA A 173 0.29 -11.59 -8.31
CA ALA A 173 0.99 -10.82 -7.30
C ALA A 173 0.14 -10.59 -6.03
N ASN A 174 0.81 -10.32 -4.92
CA ASN A 174 0.18 -10.08 -3.62
C ASN A 174 0.94 -8.99 -2.84
N CYS A 175 0.57 -8.76 -1.57
CA CYS A 175 1.16 -7.74 -0.71
C CYS A 175 2.67 -7.95 -0.40
N ASN A 176 3.21 -9.16 -0.64
CA ASN A 176 4.62 -9.47 -0.46
C ASN A 176 5.42 -9.35 -1.76
N SER A 177 4.77 -9.08 -2.88
CA SER A 177 5.43 -8.94 -4.18
C SER A 177 6.15 -7.59 -4.30
N ALA A 178 7.24 -7.57 -5.06
CA ALA A 178 8.01 -6.37 -5.35
C ALA A 178 7.35 -5.53 -6.45
N ILE A 179 6.13 -5.05 -6.18
CA ILE A 179 5.31 -4.27 -7.11
C ILE A 179 4.71 -3.05 -6.41
N SER A 180 4.72 -1.93 -7.08
CA SER A 180 3.93 -0.75 -6.74
C SER A 180 2.92 -0.49 -7.84
N LEU A 181 1.70 -0.15 -7.46
CA LEU A 181 0.68 0.29 -8.40
C LEU A 181 -0.45 1.03 -7.70
N HIS A 182 -0.96 2.07 -8.33
CA HIS A 182 -2.24 2.68 -7.95
C HIS A 182 -2.95 3.24 -9.17
N ALA A 183 -4.28 3.27 -9.11
CA ALA A 183 -5.12 3.92 -10.10
C ALA A 183 -5.57 5.30 -9.59
N LEU A 184 -5.63 6.26 -10.49
CA LEU A 184 -6.15 7.60 -10.26
C LEU A 184 -6.76 8.14 -11.55
N ASN A 185 -8.00 8.62 -11.47
CA ASN A 185 -8.73 9.17 -12.62
C ASN A 185 -8.77 8.21 -13.83
N GLY A 186 -8.99 6.91 -13.59
CA GLY A 186 -9.06 5.88 -14.63
C GLY A 186 -7.71 5.48 -15.24
N THR A 187 -6.60 6.02 -14.75
CA THR A 187 -5.25 5.64 -15.19
C THR A 187 -4.54 4.88 -14.09
N LEU A 188 -4.08 3.67 -14.39
CA LEU A 188 -3.27 2.84 -13.52
C LEU A 188 -1.80 3.06 -13.81
N ASN A 189 -1.01 3.34 -12.77
CA ASN A 189 0.43 3.53 -12.84
C ASN A 189 1.10 2.54 -11.90
N GLY A 190 2.26 2.02 -12.29
CA GLY A 190 2.97 1.08 -11.45
C GLY A 190 4.42 0.85 -11.85
N GLU A 191 5.12 0.12 -10.98
CA GLU A 191 6.50 -0.32 -11.17
C GLU A 191 6.65 -1.75 -10.64
N ILE A 192 7.37 -2.60 -11.38
CA ILE A 192 7.74 -3.95 -10.96
C ILE A 192 9.25 -3.99 -10.81
N TYR A 193 9.70 -4.47 -9.66
CA TYR A 193 11.09 -4.46 -9.26
C TYR A 193 11.69 -5.87 -9.30
N GLY A 194 12.74 -6.06 -10.07
CA GLY A 194 13.66 -7.17 -9.94
C GLY A 194 14.81 -6.83 -8.99
N LYS A 195 15.81 -7.70 -8.91
CA LYS A 195 16.98 -7.48 -8.05
C LYS A 195 17.90 -6.37 -8.56
N GLU A 196 18.05 -6.21 -9.89
CA GLU A 196 19.01 -5.30 -10.50
C GLU A 196 18.38 -4.24 -11.41
N LYS A 197 17.11 -4.38 -11.78
CA LYS A 197 16.36 -3.42 -12.59
C LYS A 197 14.90 -3.38 -12.20
N PHE A 198 14.20 -2.35 -12.63
CA PHE A 198 12.75 -2.27 -12.57
C PHE A 198 12.17 -1.84 -13.90
N ILE A 199 10.89 -2.08 -14.10
CA ILE A 199 10.10 -1.54 -15.19
C ILE A 199 8.96 -0.71 -14.65
N ALA A 200 8.63 0.39 -15.34
CA ALA A 200 7.44 1.20 -15.08
C ALA A 200 6.38 0.92 -16.14
N PHE A 201 5.11 1.03 -15.76
CA PHE A 201 3.98 0.88 -16.65
C PHE A 201 2.88 1.88 -16.32
N SER A 202 2.08 2.26 -17.33
CA SER A 202 0.95 3.18 -17.17
C SER A 202 -0.08 2.91 -18.26
N GLY A 203 -1.37 3.02 -17.93
CA GLY A 203 -2.46 2.88 -18.90
C GLY A 203 -3.84 2.84 -18.25
N SER A 204 -4.87 2.77 -19.07
CA SER A 204 -6.27 2.62 -18.64
C SER A 204 -6.87 1.25 -18.98
N ASP A 205 -6.24 0.50 -19.87
CA ASP A 205 -6.63 -0.84 -20.26
C ASP A 205 -5.75 -1.87 -19.56
N ILE A 206 -6.36 -2.68 -18.69
CA ILE A 206 -5.63 -3.65 -17.85
C ILE A 206 -5.06 -4.79 -18.69
N ASP A 207 -5.75 -5.22 -19.76
CA ASP A 207 -5.27 -6.29 -20.62
C ASP A 207 -4.05 -5.83 -21.40
N GLN A 208 -4.08 -4.62 -21.94
CA GLN A 208 -2.93 -4.02 -22.61
C GLN A 208 -1.74 -3.84 -21.66
N ILE A 209 -1.97 -3.31 -20.44
CA ILE A 209 -0.92 -3.17 -19.42
C ILE A 209 -0.29 -4.53 -19.09
N PHE A 210 -1.11 -5.58 -18.94
CA PHE A 210 -0.62 -6.93 -18.64
C PHE A 210 0.27 -7.48 -19.77
N GLU A 211 -0.12 -7.34 -21.03
CA GLU A 211 0.68 -7.79 -22.17
C GLU A 211 1.97 -6.95 -22.32
N ASP A 212 1.93 -5.65 -22.04
CA ASP A 212 3.12 -4.79 -22.02
C ASP A 212 4.10 -5.20 -20.91
N ILE A 213 3.61 -5.49 -19.71
CA ILE A 213 4.42 -6.00 -18.60
C ILE A 213 5.09 -7.33 -18.98
N LYS A 214 4.34 -8.25 -19.58
CA LYS A 214 4.82 -9.56 -20.01
C LYS A 214 5.90 -9.44 -21.10
N SER A 215 5.67 -8.57 -22.07
CA SER A 215 6.61 -8.33 -23.18
C SER A 215 7.92 -7.67 -22.72
N ASN A 216 7.88 -6.89 -21.63
CA ASN A 216 9.02 -6.22 -21.02
C ASN A 216 9.67 -6.98 -19.85
N GLU A 217 9.53 -8.32 -19.80
CA GLU A 217 10.10 -9.19 -18.78
C GLU A 217 9.53 -8.98 -17.35
N GLY A 218 8.44 -8.23 -17.17
CA GLY A 218 7.90 -7.88 -15.87
C GLY A 218 7.54 -9.09 -15.02
N LEU A 219 6.99 -10.16 -15.63
CA LEU A 219 6.68 -11.42 -14.91
C LEU A 219 7.97 -12.07 -14.38
N ARG A 220 9.06 -12.06 -15.13
CA ARG A 220 10.35 -12.58 -14.68
C ARG A 220 10.87 -11.78 -13.48
N LEU A 221 10.85 -10.44 -13.58
CA LEU A 221 11.29 -9.57 -12.48
C LEU A 221 10.48 -9.79 -11.19
N LEU A 222 9.17 -9.97 -11.32
CA LEU A 222 8.28 -10.20 -10.20
C LEU A 222 8.65 -11.48 -9.44
N HIS A 223 9.11 -12.52 -10.13
CA HIS A 223 9.50 -13.81 -9.56
C HIS A 223 10.94 -13.87 -9.03
N GLU A 224 11.78 -12.85 -9.25
CA GLU A 224 13.17 -12.85 -8.77
C GLU A 224 13.29 -12.85 -7.22
N HIS A 225 12.21 -12.53 -6.52
CA HIS A 225 12.18 -12.43 -5.05
C HIS A 225 11.49 -13.61 -4.36
N ASN A 226 10.98 -14.57 -5.13
CA ASN A 226 10.31 -15.78 -4.62
C ASN A 226 11.30 -16.89 -4.26
#